data_e0cfcffc191403190610107b79ad5578
#
_entry.id   e0cfcffc191403190610107b79ad5578
#
_cell.length_a   1.000
_cell.length_b   1.000
_cell.length_c   1.000
_cell.angle_alpha   90.00
_cell.angle_beta   90.00
_cell.angle_gamma   90.00
#
_symmetry.space_group_name_H-M   'P 1'
#
loop_
_entity.id
_entity.type
_entity.pdbx_description
1 polymer ?
#
loop_
_entity_poly.entity_id
_entity_poly.type
_entity_poly.pdbx_seq_one_letter_code
_entity_poly.pdbx_strand_id
1 'polypeptide(L)'
;MAKKQFKAESKRLLDLMINSIYTHKEIFLREIISNASDACDKLCYQALTDDSVKLTRKDFKIDLSVNKDARTITVTDNGIGMDKEDLENNLGVIASSGSYKFKQEVGDDTKDTDVIGQFGVGFYSAFMVCDQVTVRTRKFGSDTAYQWQSSGADGYTVTECDKSDAGTEVIMHLKDDTEDEHYSEFLEEWKLRELIKKYSDYIRFPIRMAVTKTKKVASCMSDKPDEVPYVEMETLNSMVPIWQRKKADVKPEEYNEFYREKFHDFADPQRVITVSAEGAVTYKALLFIPGTTPFDFYTKEYEKGLQLYSSGVLIMDKCPDLLPEHFRFVRGVVDSPDLSLNISRELLQHDRQLKVIAGSLEKKIKSELAKMLKDEREAYETFWKNFGRQLKYGVVSEYGIHKDLLQDLLLFWSSTEKKLVTLDEYVSLMKEDQKVIYYAAGDTVDKIDKLPQLEALKDQGVEILYFTEEVDEFVAQTLRSYKDKEFRSAMDGASDESAQEKAKEEADTHKDVFAFVKETLGDAVAEVKPSTRLKSHPVCLTAGESLSFEMEKYFQLMQPDSSIKAQRILELNTEHPAFTALENAVTADPEKAKIYAKLLYDQALLIAGLPLDDPSGYTDLVCGLMK
;
A
#
# COMPACT_ATOMS: atom_id res chain seq x y z
N MET A 1 -17.43 13.48 -50.57
CA MET A 1 -18.05 14.32 -49.53
C MET A 1 -16.98 15.17 -48.89
N ALA A 2 -17.14 16.50 -48.86
CA ALA A 2 -16.20 17.39 -48.18
C ALA A 2 -16.32 17.22 -46.67
N LYS A 3 -15.23 16.91 -45.96
CA LYS A 3 -15.17 16.91 -44.47
C LYS A 3 -15.48 18.32 -43.98
N LYS A 4 -16.49 18.48 -43.12
CA LYS A 4 -16.77 19.73 -42.42
C LYS A 4 -16.00 19.72 -41.09
N GLN A 5 -15.36 20.85 -40.74
CA GLN A 5 -14.74 21.04 -39.45
C GLN A 5 -15.78 21.36 -38.37
N PHE A 6 -15.57 20.85 -37.14
CA PHE A 6 -16.38 21.24 -35.99
C PHE A 6 -16.14 22.72 -35.66
N LYS A 7 -17.18 23.45 -35.29
CA LYS A 7 -17.09 24.81 -34.74
C LYS A 7 -17.13 24.70 -33.23
N ALA A 8 -16.19 25.38 -32.53
CA ALA A 8 -16.13 25.41 -31.08
C ALA A 8 -16.71 26.74 -30.55
N GLU A 9 -17.52 26.67 -29.49
CA GLU A 9 -17.89 27.81 -28.67
C GLU A 9 -16.82 28.03 -27.60
N SER A 10 -15.88 28.93 -27.85
CA SER A 10 -14.70 29.15 -27.00
C SER A 10 -15.07 29.50 -25.56
N LYS A 11 -16.12 30.33 -25.34
CA LYS A 11 -16.62 30.71 -24.01
C LYS A 11 -17.06 29.48 -23.21
N ARG A 12 -17.88 28.62 -23.80
CA ARG A 12 -18.40 27.41 -23.13
C ARG A 12 -17.31 26.38 -22.88
N LEU A 13 -16.32 26.27 -23.77
CA LEU A 13 -15.16 25.40 -23.55
C LEU A 13 -14.31 25.89 -22.39
N LEU A 14 -14.08 27.20 -22.29
CA LEU A 14 -13.32 27.78 -21.18
C LEU A 14 -14.07 27.58 -19.84
N ASP A 15 -15.38 27.78 -19.81
CA ASP A 15 -16.19 27.52 -18.61
C ASP A 15 -16.12 26.04 -18.18
N LEU A 16 -16.19 25.09 -19.13
CA LEU A 16 -16.02 23.68 -18.85
C LEU A 16 -14.60 23.37 -18.32
N MET A 17 -13.59 24.00 -18.87
CA MET A 17 -12.21 23.83 -18.41
C MET A 17 -11.99 24.35 -16.99
N ILE A 18 -12.53 25.53 -16.68
CA ILE A 18 -12.41 26.13 -15.35
C ILE A 18 -13.15 25.30 -14.29
N ASN A 19 -14.34 24.80 -14.62
CA ASN A 19 -15.26 24.20 -13.63
C ASN A 19 -15.29 22.66 -13.60
N SER A 20 -14.67 21.97 -14.56
CA SER A 20 -14.84 20.52 -14.72
C SER A 20 -13.56 19.71 -14.93
N ILE A 21 -12.43 20.35 -15.25
CA ILE A 21 -11.18 19.60 -15.50
C ILE A 21 -10.47 19.23 -14.22
N TYR A 22 -10.46 20.13 -13.25
CA TYR A 22 -9.73 19.94 -12.00
C TYR A 22 -10.68 19.64 -10.85
N THR A 23 -10.34 18.64 -10.05
CA THR A 23 -11.12 18.25 -8.88
C THR A 23 -10.84 19.16 -7.68
N HIS A 24 -9.58 19.62 -7.55
CA HIS A 24 -9.12 20.43 -6.42
C HIS A 24 -8.70 21.83 -6.89
N LYS A 25 -9.32 22.86 -6.30
CA LYS A 25 -9.04 24.26 -6.66
C LYS A 25 -7.59 24.70 -6.37
N GLU A 26 -6.99 24.14 -5.33
CA GLU A 26 -5.61 24.45 -4.90
C GLU A 26 -4.54 24.17 -5.95
N ILE A 27 -4.87 23.39 -6.98
CA ILE A 27 -3.99 23.04 -8.11
C ILE A 27 -3.61 24.25 -8.95
N PHE A 28 -4.37 25.35 -8.88
CA PHE A 28 -4.04 26.58 -9.62
C PHE A 28 -2.59 27.02 -9.36
N LEU A 29 -2.14 26.98 -8.12
CA LEU A 29 -0.79 27.41 -7.77
C LEU A 29 0.29 26.51 -8.38
N ARG A 30 0.05 25.19 -8.39
CA ARG A 30 0.92 24.20 -9.05
C ARG A 30 1.08 24.52 -10.54
N GLU A 31 -0.02 24.78 -11.24
CA GLU A 31 0.01 25.05 -12.67
C GLU A 31 0.73 26.36 -13.01
N ILE A 32 0.50 27.43 -12.25
CA ILE A 32 1.18 28.72 -12.46
C ILE A 32 2.68 28.61 -12.16
N ILE A 33 3.07 27.92 -11.08
CA ILE A 33 4.49 27.68 -10.75
C ILE A 33 5.16 26.79 -11.83
N SER A 34 4.45 25.77 -12.34
CA SER A 34 4.96 24.92 -13.42
C SER A 34 5.23 25.72 -14.71
N ASN A 35 4.33 26.65 -15.06
CA ASN A 35 4.53 27.53 -16.21
C ASN A 35 5.71 28.49 -16.00
N ALA A 36 5.90 29.00 -14.79
CA ALA A 36 7.06 29.85 -14.45
C ALA A 36 8.37 29.04 -14.53
N SER A 37 8.36 27.79 -14.09
CA SER A 37 9.50 26.87 -14.23
C SER A 37 9.83 26.61 -15.70
N ASP A 38 8.84 26.34 -16.54
CA ASP A 38 9.04 26.13 -17.98
C ASP A 38 9.60 27.37 -18.67
N ALA A 39 9.21 28.59 -18.26
CA ALA A 39 9.74 29.82 -18.78
C ALA A 39 11.23 29.99 -18.41
N CYS A 40 11.61 29.60 -17.19
CA CYS A 40 13.03 29.60 -16.78
C CYS A 40 13.83 28.54 -17.54
N ASP A 41 13.29 27.31 -17.72
CA ASP A 41 13.94 26.24 -18.47
C ASP A 41 14.21 26.62 -19.93
N LYS A 42 13.25 27.29 -20.59
CA LYS A 42 13.42 27.79 -21.98
C LYS A 42 14.58 28.78 -22.11
N LEU A 43 14.68 29.76 -21.20
CA LEU A 43 15.78 30.72 -21.23
C LEU A 43 17.11 30.09 -20.80
N CYS A 44 17.08 29.15 -19.85
CA CYS A 44 18.26 28.38 -19.46
C CYS A 44 18.81 27.55 -20.62
N TYR A 45 17.92 26.95 -21.43
CA TYR A 45 18.31 26.21 -22.64
C TYR A 45 18.89 27.18 -23.71
N GLN A 46 18.25 28.33 -23.92
CA GLN A 46 18.78 29.35 -24.83
C GLN A 46 20.18 29.80 -24.42
N ALA A 47 20.46 29.91 -23.12
CA ALA A 47 21.79 30.28 -22.60
C ALA A 47 22.89 29.25 -22.95
N LEU A 48 22.54 28.00 -23.34
CA LEU A 48 23.53 27.03 -23.81
C LEU A 48 24.01 27.29 -25.24
N THR A 49 23.21 28.00 -26.03
CA THR A 49 23.46 28.23 -27.47
C THR A 49 23.65 29.70 -27.84
N ASP A 50 23.31 30.61 -26.94
CA ASP A 50 23.35 32.07 -27.17
C ASP A 50 24.16 32.77 -26.09
N ASP A 51 25.38 33.19 -26.43
CA ASP A 51 26.31 33.92 -25.55
C ASP A 51 25.77 35.27 -25.06
N SER A 52 24.68 35.78 -25.63
CA SER A 52 24.03 37.01 -25.17
C SER A 52 23.31 36.81 -23.84
N VAL A 53 22.91 35.58 -23.52
CA VAL A 53 22.29 35.22 -22.25
C VAL A 53 23.39 34.99 -21.22
N LYS A 54 23.66 35.98 -20.41
CA LYS A 54 24.70 35.93 -19.36
C LYS A 54 24.23 35.24 -18.05
N LEU A 55 23.03 34.67 -18.04
CA LEU A 55 22.44 34.03 -16.87
C LEU A 55 22.94 32.59 -16.75
N THR A 56 23.21 32.17 -15.52
CA THR A 56 23.49 30.78 -15.15
C THR A 56 22.26 30.19 -14.47
N ARG A 57 22.18 28.86 -14.38
CA ARG A 57 21.06 28.17 -13.72
C ARG A 57 20.75 28.69 -12.30
N LYS A 58 21.75 29.20 -11.59
CA LYS A 58 21.60 29.74 -10.22
C LYS A 58 20.94 31.12 -10.18
N ASP A 59 20.85 31.80 -11.29
CA ASP A 59 20.28 33.14 -11.37
C ASP A 59 18.76 33.10 -11.61
N PHE A 60 18.23 31.93 -12.03
CA PHE A 60 16.80 31.75 -12.23
C PHE A 60 16.09 31.55 -10.90
N LYS A 61 14.88 32.09 -10.80
CA LYS A 61 14.06 32.05 -9.58
C LYS A 61 12.60 32.30 -9.91
N ILE A 62 11.73 31.84 -8.98
CA ILE A 62 10.30 32.10 -8.98
C ILE A 62 9.99 32.80 -7.66
N ASP A 63 9.55 34.03 -7.71
CA ASP A 63 9.20 34.81 -6.54
C ASP A 63 7.68 34.84 -6.35
N LEU A 64 7.21 34.53 -5.15
CA LEU A 64 5.82 34.54 -4.74
C LEU A 64 5.60 35.72 -3.78
N SER A 65 4.57 36.49 -4.01
CA SER A 65 4.18 37.60 -3.11
C SER A 65 2.67 37.64 -2.90
N VAL A 66 2.26 38.09 -1.73
CA VAL A 66 0.86 38.22 -1.32
C VAL A 66 0.57 39.64 -0.88
N ASN A 67 -0.53 40.18 -1.36
CA ASN A 67 -1.09 41.44 -0.85
C ASN A 67 -2.50 41.15 -0.32
N LYS A 68 -2.64 41.09 1.01
CA LYS A 68 -3.90 40.78 1.67
C LYS A 68 -4.96 41.88 1.46
N ASP A 69 -4.52 43.14 1.46
CA ASP A 69 -5.45 44.27 1.31
C ASP A 69 -6.04 44.35 -0.12
N ALA A 70 -5.21 44.04 -1.11
CA ALA A 70 -5.63 43.95 -2.51
C ALA A 70 -6.17 42.59 -2.91
N ARG A 71 -6.20 41.62 -2.01
CA ARG A 71 -6.59 40.21 -2.24
C ARG A 71 -5.86 39.58 -3.43
N THR A 72 -4.55 39.85 -3.61
CA THR A 72 -3.78 39.37 -4.75
C THR A 72 -2.66 38.43 -4.35
N ILE A 73 -2.47 37.40 -5.16
CA ILE A 73 -1.27 36.56 -5.18
C ILE A 73 -0.53 36.84 -6.48
N THR A 74 0.77 37.05 -6.39
CA THR A 74 1.61 37.30 -7.56
C THR A 74 2.72 36.27 -7.63
N VAL A 75 2.85 35.63 -8.79
CA VAL A 75 3.96 34.72 -9.14
C VAL A 75 4.80 35.38 -10.20
N THR A 76 6.08 35.58 -9.92
CA THR A 76 7.03 36.27 -10.82
C THR A 76 8.18 35.33 -11.16
N ASP A 77 8.44 35.11 -12.44
CA ASP A 77 9.62 34.44 -12.93
C ASP A 77 10.56 35.41 -13.65
N ASN A 78 11.83 35.05 -13.73
CA ASN A 78 12.84 35.74 -14.56
C ASN A 78 13.25 34.87 -15.77
N GLY A 79 12.29 34.15 -16.33
CA GLY A 79 12.46 33.30 -17.50
C GLY A 79 12.43 34.08 -18.82
N ILE A 80 12.10 33.36 -19.90
CA ILE A 80 12.17 33.91 -21.28
C ILE A 80 11.20 35.06 -21.53
N GLY A 81 10.08 35.16 -20.79
CA GLY A 81 9.02 36.13 -21.03
C GLY A 81 8.29 35.94 -22.37
N MET A 82 7.39 36.89 -22.71
CA MET A 82 6.55 36.83 -23.91
C MET A 82 6.49 38.18 -24.57
N ASP A 83 6.46 38.22 -25.91
CA ASP A 83 6.03 39.35 -26.69
C ASP A 83 4.52 39.36 -26.93
N LYS A 84 4.02 40.33 -27.73
CA LYS A 84 2.58 40.43 -27.99
C LYS A 84 2.03 39.20 -28.72
N GLU A 85 2.77 38.70 -29.70
CA GLU A 85 2.36 37.51 -30.49
C GLU A 85 2.37 36.25 -29.60
N ASP A 86 3.37 36.10 -28.74
CA ASP A 86 3.43 35.02 -27.77
C ASP A 86 2.23 35.04 -26.80
N LEU A 87 1.84 36.23 -26.31
CA LEU A 87 0.66 36.39 -25.44
C LEU A 87 -0.63 35.97 -26.15
N GLU A 88 -0.82 36.41 -27.38
CA GLU A 88 -2.00 36.06 -28.16
C GLU A 88 -2.04 34.58 -28.51
N ASN A 89 -0.89 33.95 -28.81
CA ASN A 89 -0.80 32.52 -29.16
C ASN A 89 -0.84 31.58 -27.97
N ASN A 90 -0.30 31.97 -26.82
CA ASN A 90 -0.17 31.09 -25.64
C ASN A 90 -1.28 31.29 -24.58
N LEU A 91 -1.77 32.55 -24.43
CA LEU A 91 -2.84 32.87 -23.48
C LEU A 91 -4.17 33.23 -24.15
N GLY A 92 -4.14 33.58 -25.44
CA GLY A 92 -5.33 33.89 -26.23
C GLY A 92 -5.93 32.66 -26.97
N VAL A 93 -5.17 31.58 -27.08
CA VAL A 93 -5.62 30.34 -27.75
C VAL A 93 -5.71 29.21 -26.75
N ILE A 94 -6.91 28.69 -26.51
CA ILE A 94 -7.16 27.59 -25.60
C ILE A 94 -6.51 26.30 -26.14
N ALA A 95 -5.85 25.54 -25.26
CA ALA A 95 -5.12 24.30 -25.58
C ALA A 95 -3.91 24.51 -26.53
N SER A 96 -3.32 25.70 -26.53
CA SER A 96 -2.05 25.98 -27.19
C SER A 96 -0.92 26.00 -26.16
N SER A 97 0.03 25.06 -26.27
CA SER A 97 1.18 25.00 -25.37
C SER A 97 2.46 25.44 -26.08
N GLY A 98 3.00 26.59 -25.69
CA GLY A 98 4.32 27.04 -26.11
C GLY A 98 5.44 26.13 -25.58
N SER A 99 5.24 25.44 -24.47
CA SER A 99 6.17 24.49 -23.91
C SER A 99 6.21 23.17 -24.70
N TYR A 100 5.07 22.72 -25.21
CA TYR A 100 4.99 21.55 -26.09
C TYR A 100 5.67 21.81 -27.45
N LYS A 101 5.44 23.01 -28.05
CA LYS A 101 6.10 23.41 -29.30
C LYS A 101 7.61 23.45 -29.12
N PHE A 102 8.08 24.03 -28.04
CA PHE A 102 9.49 24.07 -27.69
C PHE A 102 10.10 22.68 -27.57
N LYS A 103 9.40 21.73 -26.89
CA LYS A 103 9.85 20.34 -26.78
C LYS A 103 9.96 19.63 -28.15
N GLN A 104 9.05 19.95 -29.09
CA GLN A 104 9.11 19.38 -30.44
C GLN A 104 10.27 19.97 -31.26
N GLU A 105 10.61 21.25 -31.08
CA GLU A 105 11.70 21.93 -31.80
C GLU A 105 13.07 21.47 -31.31
N VAL A 106 13.22 21.20 -30.01
CA VAL A 106 14.49 20.80 -29.39
C VAL A 106 14.81 19.32 -29.64
N GLY A 107 13.81 18.45 -29.90
CA GLY A 107 13.98 17.04 -30.18
C GLY A 107 14.43 16.22 -28.96
N ASP A 108 14.64 14.89 -29.16
CA ASP A 108 14.99 13.94 -28.10
C ASP A 108 16.44 14.06 -27.59
N ASP A 109 17.26 14.91 -28.17
CA ASP A 109 18.72 14.99 -27.89
C ASP A 109 19.07 15.75 -26.59
N THR A 110 18.10 16.31 -25.89
CA THR A 110 18.37 17.08 -24.66
C THR A 110 17.78 16.40 -23.41
N LYS A 111 18.60 15.58 -22.75
CA LYS A 111 18.33 14.99 -21.44
C LYS A 111 18.14 15.99 -20.30
N ASP A 112 18.31 17.29 -20.55
CA ASP A 112 18.31 18.36 -19.54
C ASP A 112 17.08 19.28 -19.54
N THR A 113 16.15 19.15 -20.49
CA THR A 113 14.94 19.97 -20.55
C THR A 113 13.70 19.16 -20.18
N ASP A 114 13.30 19.21 -18.90
CA ASP A 114 12.06 18.58 -18.40
C ASP A 114 10.91 19.60 -18.43
N VAL A 115 10.39 19.90 -19.63
CA VAL A 115 9.23 20.78 -19.80
C VAL A 115 7.99 20.14 -19.19
N ILE A 116 7.36 20.83 -18.24
CA ILE A 116 6.23 20.36 -17.45
C ILE A 116 4.90 20.59 -18.20
N GLY A 117 4.68 21.81 -18.77
CA GLY A 117 3.41 22.25 -19.36
C GLY A 117 3.19 21.74 -20.78
N GLN A 118 2.41 20.65 -20.96
CA GLN A 118 2.19 20.02 -22.27
C GLN A 118 0.83 20.34 -22.91
N PHE A 119 -0.20 20.66 -22.12
CA PHE A 119 -1.59 20.72 -22.60
C PHE A 119 -2.11 22.12 -22.94
N GLY A 120 -1.43 23.20 -22.49
CA GLY A 120 -1.85 24.59 -22.75
C GLY A 120 -3.16 25.00 -22.06
N VAL A 121 -3.53 24.32 -20.98
CA VAL A 121 -4.75 24.60 -20.22
C VAL A 121 -4.49 24.98 -18.76
N GLY A 122 -3.31 24.64 -18.23
CA GLY A 122 -2.97 24.84 -16.82
C GLY A 122 -3.11 26.27 -16.35
N PHE A 123 -2.77 27.25 -17.20
CA PHE A 123 -2.91 28.68 -16.89
C PHE A 123 -4.34 29.07 -16.48
N TYR A 124 -5.35 28.52 -17.16
CA TYR A 124 -6.76 28.87 -16.91
C TYR A 124 -7.28 28.34 -15.57
N SER A 125 -6.55 27.45 -14.90
CA SER A 125 -6.89 27.01 -13.54
C SER A 125 -6.90 28.15 -12.53
N ALA A 126 -6.17 29.25 -12.79
CA ALA A 126 -6.23 30.45 -11.98
C ALA A 126 -7.65 31.00 -11.81
N PHE A 127 -8.50 30.89 -12.84
CA PHE A 127 -9.88 31.36 -12.79
C PHE A 127 -10.82 30.52 -11.90
N MET A 128 -10.37 29.36 -11.42
CA MET A 128 -11.11 28.61 -10.39
C MET A 128 -11.19 29.40 -9.07
N VAL A 129 -10.13 30.15 -8.75
CA VAL A 129 -9.99 30.90 -7.49
C VAL A 129 -9.97 32.42 -7.67
N CYS A 130 -9.78 32.91 -8.90
CA CYS A 130 -9.63 34.33 -9.22
C CYS A 130 -10.79 34.84 -10.06
N ASP A 131 -11.21 36.06 -9.83
CA ASP A 131 -12.14 36.80 -10.69
C ASP A 131 -11.42 37.64 -11.75
N GLN A 132 -10.13 37.95 -11.53
CA GLN A 132 -9.29 38.65 -12.49
C GLN A 132 -7.86 38.12 -12.46
N VAL A 133 -7.28 37.94 -13.64
CA VAL A 133 -5.86 37.60 -13.83
C VAL A 133 -5.21 38.64 -14.73
N THR A 134 -4.10 39.19 -14.26
CA THR A 134 -3.26 40.15 -15.03
C THR A 134 -1.89 39.53 -15.20
N VAL A 135 -1.41 39.46 -16.44
CA VAL A 135 -0.05 39.00 -16.79
C VAL A 135 0.76 40.16 -17.36
N ARG A 136 1.85 40.53 -16.69
CA ARG A 136 2.82 41.48 -17.16
C ARG A 136 4.08 40.76 -17.60
N THR A 137 4.52 40.96 -18.81
CA THR A 137 5.65 40.21 -19.35
C THR A 137 6.51 41.01 -20.28
N ARG A 138 7.81 40.74 -20.26
CA ARG A 138 8.77 41.25 -21.23
C ARG A 138 9.65 40.12 -21.73
N LYS A 139 9.65 39.88 -23.03
CA LYS A 139 10.49 38.86 -23.66
C LYS A 139 11.97 39.23 -23.54
N PHE A 140 12.81 38.23 -23.25
CA PHE A 140 14.25 38.41 -23.21
C PHE A 140 14.76 38.99 -24.54
N GLY A 141 15.59 40.04 -24.48
CA GLY A 141 16.10 40.76 -25.67
C GLY A 141 15.13 41.77 -26.28
N SER A 142 13.91 41.95 -25.74
CA SER A 142 12.96 42.98 -26.18
C SER A 142 12.97 44.19 -25.26
N ASP A 143 12.77 45.38 -25.84
CA ASP A 143 12.65 46.65 -25.11
C ASP A 143 11.19 46.94 -24.70
N THR A 144 10.21 46.26 -25.29
CA THR A 144 8.78 46.48 -25.04
C THR A 144 8.20 45.40 -24.14
N ALA A 145 7.46 45.83 -23.13
CA ALA A 145 6.70 44.96 -22.24
C ALA A 145 5.20 45.09 -22.52
N TYR A 146 4.48 44.01 -22.27
CA TYR A 146 3.04 43.91 -22.50
C TYR A 146 2.29 43.43 -21.26
N GLN A 147 1.07 43.92 -21.10
CA GLN A 147 0.11 43.46 -20.11
C GLN A 147 -1.06 42.81 -20.81
N TRP A 148 -1.33 41.54 -20.44
CA TRP A 148 -2.54 40.80 -20.77
C TRP A 148 -3.45 40.80 -19.53
N GLN A 149 -4.76 40.96 -19.71
CA GLN A 149 -5.71 40.99 -18.63
C GLN A 149 -7.02 40.33 -19.04
N SER A 150 -7.59 39.49 -18.15
CA SER A 150 -8.86 38.83 -18.37
C SER A 150 -9.59 38.60 -17.05
N SER A 151 -10.92 38.58 -17.12
CA SER A 151 -11.83 38.11 -16.05
C SER A 151 -12.41 36.71 -16.32
N GLY A 152 -11.82 35.93 -17.24
CA GLY A 152 -12.23 34.60 -17.61
C GLY A 152 -12.86 34.51 -19.00
N ALA A 153 -14.07 33.95 -19.09
CA ALA A 153 -14.72 33.61 -20.37
C ALA A 153 -15.17 34.80 -21.24
N ASP A 154 -15.09 36.03 -20.72
CA ASP A 154 -15.52 37.23 -21.46
C ASP A 154 -14.47 37.82 -22.41
N GLY A 155 -13.29 37.19 -22.49
CA GLY A 155 -12.20 37.62 -23.36
C GLY A 155 -11.03 38.25 -22.59
N TYR A 156 -10.11 38.87 -23.33
CA TYR A 156 -8.90 39.47 -22.78
C TYR A 156 -8.52 40.78 -23.51
N THR A 157 -7.69 41.56 -22.86
CA THR A 157 -7.06 42.76 -23.45
C THR A 157 -5.54 42.63 -23.43
N VAL A 158 -4.87 43.16 -24.43
CA VAL A 158 -3.38 43.27 -24.48
C VAL A 158 -3.01 44.74 -24.70
N THR A 159 -2.19 45.29 -23.79
CA THR A 159 -1.70 46.68 -23.84
C THR A 159 -0.21 46.72 -23.55
N GLU A 160 0.49 47.74 -24.00
CA GLU A 160 1.86 47.99 -23.56
C GLU A 160 1.88 48.39 -22.08
N CYS A 161 2.94 48.03 -21.37
CA CYS A 161 3.12 48.36 -19.96
C CYS A 161 4.60 48.61 -19.64
N ASP A 162 4.85 49.13 -18.45
CA ASP A 162 6.22 49.32 -17.94
C ASP A 162 6.63 48.08 -17.14
N LYS A 163 7.70 47.39 -17.60
CA LYS A 163 8.38 46.29 -16.88
C LYS A 163 9.87 46.33 -17.25
N SER A 164 10.72 46.57 -16.26
CA SER A 164 12.17 46.77 -16.47
C SER A 164 12.91 45.47 -16.81
N ASP A 165 12.50 44.35 -16.25
CA ASP A 165 13.23 43.10 -16.35
C ASP A 165 12.50 42.08 -17.25
N ALA A 166 13.27 41.23 -17.94
CA ALA A 166 12.70 40.10 -18.69
C ALA A 166 12.05 39.09 -17.73
N GLY A 167 11.09 38.33 -18.24
CA GLY A 167 10.31 37.35 -17.48
C GLY A 167 8.84 37.73 -17.38
N THR A 168 8.10 36.99 -16.58
CA THR A 168 6.64 37.13 -16.47
C THR A 168 6.19 37.30 -15.03
N GLU A 169 5.20 38.15 -14.83
CA GLU A 169 4.52 38.39 -13.56
C GLU A 169 3.04 38.07 -13.73
N VAL A 170 2.52 37.05 -13.02
CA VAL A 170 1.11 36.64 -13.01
C VAL A 170 0.48 37.13 -11.72
N ILE A 171 -0.38 38.16 -11.83
CA ILE A 171 -1.11 38.77 -10.71
C ILE A 171 -2.53 38.20 -10.72
N MET A 172 -2.90 37.52 -9.66
CA MET A 172 -4.18 36.83 -9.50
C MET A 172 -4.99 37.52 -8.39
N HIS A 173 -6.10 38.17 -8.75
CA HIS A 173 -7.04 38.73 -7.78
C HIS A 173 -8.04 37.67 -7.37
N LEU A 174 -8.06 37.29 -6.08
CA LEU A 174 -8.90 36.23 -5.55
C LEU A 174 -10.36 36.66 -5.43
N LYS A 175 -11.25 35.72 -5.73
CA LYS A 175 -12.70 35.83 -5.50
C LYS A 175 -13.00 36.13 -4.02
N ASP A 176 -14.15 36.75 -3.76
CA ASP A 176 -14.66 36.89 -2.41
C ASP A 176 -15.02 35.52 -1.81
N ASP A 177 -14.89 35.40 -0.51
CA ASP A 177 -15.29 34.22 0.22
C ASP A 177 -16.81 34.05 0.17
N THR A 178 -17.27 32.81 0.13
CA THR A 178 -18.68 32.44 0.22
C THR A 178 -18.94 31.58 1.45
N GLU A 179 -20.17 31.14 1.67
CA GLU A 179 -20.48 30.24 2.80
C GLU A 179 -19.75 28.88 2.67
N ASP A 180 -19.54 28.41 1.43
CA ASP A 180 -18.97 27.10 1.15
C ASP A 180 -17.47 27.15 0.77
N GLU A 181 -16.94 28.34 0.39
CA GLU A 181 -15.62 28.50 -0.22
C GLU A 181 -14.82 29.63 0.43
N HIS A 182 -13.64 29.33 0.93
CA HIS A 182 -12.78 30.28 1.66
C HIS A 182 -11.52 30.61 0.86
N TYR A 183 -11.66 31.40 -0.20
CA TYR A 183 -10.53 31.79 -1.07
C TYR A 183 -9.46 32.61 -0.34
N SER A 184 -9.82 33.34 0.74
CA SER A 184 -8.90 34.09 1.58
C SER A 184 -7.83 33.22 2.24
N GLU A 185 -8.04 31.90 2.39
CA GLU A 185 -7.01 30.98 2.89
C GLU A 185 -5.74 31.00 2.04
N PHE A 186 -5.87 31.20 0.72
CA PHE A 186 -4.73 31.29 -0.18
C PHE A 186 -3.90 32.58 -0.01
N LEU A 187 -4.37 33.54 0.76
CA LEU A 187 -3.60 34.73 1.14
C LEU A 187 -2.74 34.50 2.39
N GLU A 188 -2.87 33.33 3.02
CA GLU A 188 -2.11 33.00 4.20
C GLU A 188 -0.77 32.35 3.86
N GLU A 189 0.31 32.83 4.50
CA GLU A 189 1.67 32.32 4.28
C GLU A 189 1.78 30.82 4.48
N TRP A 190 1.18 30.31 5.55
CA TRP A 190 1.23 28.89 5.90
C TRP A 190 0.56 28.01 4.84
N LYS A 191 -0.54 28.49 4.23
CA LYS A 191 -1.26 27.74 3.19
C LYS A 191 -0.45 27.65 1.90
N LEU A 192 0.14 28.76 1.48
CA LEU A 192 1.01 28.76 0.28
C LEU A 192 2.25 27.88 0.49
N ARG A 193 2.85 27.91 1.67
CA ARG A 193 3.96 27.04 2.04
C ARG A 193 3.56 25.56 1.99
N GLU A 194 2.41 25.20 2.54
CA GLU A 194 1.83 23.85 2.46
C GLU A 194 1.67 23.39 1.01
N LEU A 195 1.05 24.23 0.17
CA LEU A 195 0.80 23.88 -1.25
C LEU A 195 2.10 23.74 -2.06
N ILE A 196 3.08 24.61 -1.82
CA ILE A 196 4.38 24.50 -2.48
C ILE A 196 5.08 23.21 -2.06
N LYS A 197 5.10 22.89 -0.77
CA LYS A 197 5.69 21.64 -0.25
C LYS A 197 4.97 20.41 -0.78
N LYS A 198 3.66 20.46 -0.93
CA LYS A 198 2.85 19.34 -1.44
C LYS A 198 3.09 19.09 -2.94
N TYR A 199 2.98 20.13 -3.77
CA TYR A 199 2.89 19.96 -5.22
C TYR A 199 4.15 20.36 -5.99
N SER A 200 4.96 21.28 -5.48
CA SER A 200 6.03 21.96 -6.21
C SER A 200 7.39 21.90 -5.49
N ASP A 201 7.53 21.05 -4.47
CA ASP A 201 8.74 20.99 -3.64
C ASP A 201 10.01 20.67 -4.44
N TYR A 202 9.87 19.93 -5.54
CA TYR A 202 10.99 19.49 -6.36
C TYR A 202 11.10 20.19 -7.71
N ILE A 203 10.42 21.32 -7.86
CA ILE A 203 10.67 22.25 -8.97
C ILE A 203 12.14 22.69 -8.91
N ARG A 204 12.83 22.67 -10.04
CA ARG A 204 14.29 22.84 -10.16
C ARG A 204 14.81 24.21 -9.78
N PHE A 205 13.94 25.22 -9.79
CA PHE A 205 14.27 26.60 -9.47
C PHE A 205 13.79 26.98 -8.08
N PRO A 206 14.51 27.85 -7.35
CA PRO A 206 14.08 28.28 -6.03
C PRO A 206 12.77 29.05 -6.10
N ILE A 207 11.75 28.58 -5.38
CA ILE A 207 10.49 29.28 -5.15
C ILE A 207 10.66 30.05 -3.86
N ARG A 208 10.64 31.38 -3.94
CA ARG A 208 10.96 32.26 -2.83
C ARG A 208 9.76 33.10 -2.44
N MET A 209 9.61 33.35 -1.15
CA MET A 209 8.58 34.22 -0.60
C MET A 209 9.16 35.08 0.52
N ALA A 210 8.72 36.34 0.61
CA ALA A 210 9.00 37.20 1.74
C ALA A 210 8.19 36.70 2.95
N VAL A 211 8.86 36.24 3.99
CA VAL A 211 8.26 35.73 5.22
C VAL A 211 8.56 36.64 6.39
N THR A 212 7.58 36.79 7.27
CA THR A 212 7.74 37.59 8.50
C THR A 212 8.24 36.68 9.62
N LYS A 213 9.47 36.91 10.06
CA LYS A 213 10.07 36.23 11.22
C LYS A 213 10.19 37.16 12.41
N THR A 214 10.20 36.60 13.62
CA THR A 214 10.44 37.37 14.85
C THR A 214 11.85 37.13 15.37
N LYS A 215 12.56 38.21 15.69
CA LYS A 215 13.89 38.15 16.31
C LYS A 215 13.78 38.65 17.76
N LYS A 216 14.33 37.86 18.68
CA LYS A 216 14.45 38.29 20.07
C LYS A 216 15.58 39.29 20.20
N VAL A 217 15.25 40.52 20.58
CA VAL A 217 16.21 41.59 20.81
C VAL A 217 16.21 41.89 22.31
N ALA A 218 17.40 42.11 22.91
CA ALA A 218 17.51 42.46 24.32
C ALA A 218 16.68 43.74 24.60
N SER A 219 15.72 43.64 25.52
CA SER A 219 14.89 44.77 25.90
C SER A 219 15.69 45.68 26.84
N CYS A 220 15.65 46.97 26.60
CA CYS A 220 16.23 47.96 27.48
C CYS A 220 15.33 48.28 28.71
N MET A 221 14.09 47.75 28.73
CA MET A 221 13.08 48.09 29.74
C MET A 221 12.51 46.88 30.49
N SER A 222 12.83 45.67 30.13
CA SER A 222 12.33 44.46 30.79
C SER A 222 13.35 43.30 30.75
N ASP A 223 13.27 42.37 31.73
CA ASP A 223 14.10 41.16 31.79
C ASP A 223 13.70 40.13 30.71
N LYS A 224 12.67 40.40 29.90
CA LYS A 224 12.27 39.55 28.77
C LYS A 224 12.68 40.23 27.47
N PRO A 225 13.28 39.45 26.53
CA PRO A 225 13.62 39.99 25.21
C PRO A 225 12.35 40.45 24.46
N ASP A 226 12.47 41.59 23.79
CA ASP A 226 11.42 42.07 22.90
C ASP A 226 11.44 41.27 21.59
N GLU A 227 10.29 40.88 21.08
CA GLU A 227 10.13 40.21 19.79
C GLU A 227 9.90 41.25 18.70
N VAL A 228 10.89 41.47 17.82
CA VAL A 228 10.78 42.42 16.72
C VAL A 228 10.58 41.66 15.41
N PRO A 229 9.48 41.89 14.67
CA PRO A 229 9.26 41.29 13.37
C PRO A 229 10.25 41.84 12.33
N TYR A 230 10.78 40.97 11.49
CA TYR A 230 11.57 41.33 10.31
C TYR A 230 11.17 40.48 9.10
N VAL A 231 11.33 40.98 7.91
CA VAL A 231 11.01 40.31 6.66
C VAL A 231 12.28 39.72 6.06
N GLU A 232 12.23 38.44 5.71
CA GLU A 232 13.33 37.73 5.05
C GLU A 232 12.81 36.97 3.83
N MET A 233 13.58 36.98 2.73
CA MET A 233 13.29 36.14 1.57
C MET A 233 13.72 34.70 1.86
N GLU A 234 12.78 33.78 1.88
CA GLU A 234 13.02 32.36 2.13
C GLU A 234 12.72 31.52 0.89
N THR A 235 13.56 30.53 0.63
CA THR A 235 13.29 29.51 -0.39
C THR A 235 12.42 28.43 0.23
N LEU A 236 11.24 28.20 -0.33
CA LEU A 236 10.22 27.32 0.23
C LEU A 236 10.34 25.88 -0.23
N ASN A 237 10.91 25.65 -1.41
CA ASN A 237 11.03 24.32 -2.01
C ASN A 237 12.42 23.70 -1.83
N SER A 238 12.50 22.37 -1.94
CA SER A 238 13.74 21.60 -1.77
C SER A 238 14.54 21.45 -3.07
N MET A 239 13.96 21.69 -4.22
CA MET A 239 14.50 21.65 -5.58
C MET A 239 15.06 20.29 -6.04
N VAL A 240 15.86 19.61 -5.22
CA VAL A 240 16.52 18.34 -5.60
C VAL A 240 15.96 17.20 -4.75
N PRO A 241 15.14 16.34 -5.33
CA PRO A 241 14.58 15.21 -4.60
C PRO A 241 15.66 14.19 -4.24
N ILE A 242 15.53 13.61 -3.04
CA ILE A 242 16.50 12.64 -2.52
C ILE A 242 16.65 11.41 -3.42
N TRP A 243 15.57 10.98 -4.09
CA TRP A 243 15.59 9.81 -5.00
C TRP A 243 16.28 10.08 -6.34
N GLN A 244 16.56 11.35 -6.67
CA GLN A 244 17.35 11.70 -7.86
C GLN A 244 18.85 11.77 -7.58
N ARG A 245 19.26 11.88 -6.29
CA ARG A 245 20.67 11.87 -5.87
C ARG A 245 21.27 10.47 -6.05
N LYS A 246 22.57 10.40 -6.28
CA LYS A 246 23.27 9.11 -6.34
C LYS A 246 23.23 8.45 -4.95
N LYS A 247 22.95 7.16 -4.90
CA LYS A 247 22.85 6.40 -3.64
C LYS A 247 24.10 6.57 -2.75
N ALA A 248 25.28 6.69 -3.36
CA ALA A 248 26.53 6.88 -2.62
C ALA A 248 26.64 8.25 -1.92
N ASP A 249 25.85 9.24 -2.37
CA ASP A 249 25.89 10.62 -1.87
C ASP A 249 24.81 10.90 -0.81
N VAL A 250 23.99 9.86 -0.46
CA VAL A 250 22.90 9.97 0.51
C VAL A 250 23.19 9.06 1.69
N LYS A 251 23.19 9.64 2.88
CA LYS A 251 23.39 8.87 4.12
C LYS A 251 22.09 8.15 4.53
N PRO A 252 22.20 7.02 5.24
CA PRO A 252 21.02 6.32 5.76
C PRO A 252 20.09 7.20 6.61
N GLU A 253 20.66 8.09 7.40
CA GLU A 253 19.92 9.00 8.28
C GLU A 253 19.05 9.98 7.47
N GLU A 254 19.51 10.44 6.28
CA GLU A 254 18.74 11.32 5.41
C GLU A 254 17.49 10.60 4.83
N TYR A 255 17.60 9.29 4.54
CA TYR A 255 16.44 8.49 4.11
C TYR A 255 15.42 8.32 5.25
N ASN A 256 15.90 8.10 6.47
CA ASN A 256 15.04 7.94 7.64
C ASN A 256 14.31 9.25 7.97
N GLU A 257 15.03 10.38 7.94
CA GLU A 257 14.46 11.70 8.14
C GLU A 257 13.40 12.03 7.08
N PHE A 258 13.74 11.81 5.80
CA PHE A 258 12.78 11.95 4.70
C PHE A 258 11.53 11.10 4.90
N TYR A 259 11.68 9.83 5.32
CA TYR A 259 10.57 8.93 5.55
C TYR A 259 9.65 9.46 6.67
N ARG A 260 10.23 9.83 7.81
CA ARG A 260 9.46 10.34 8.96
C ARG A 260 8.70 11.63 8.63
N GLU A 261 9.36 12.56 7.98
CA GLU A 261 8.74 13.83 7.60
C GLU A 261 7.66 13.66 6.52
N LYS A 262 7.96 12.87 5.49
CA LYS A 262 7.08 12.75 4.32
C LYS A 262 5.84 11.90 4.59
N PHE A 263 5.97 10.85 5.38
CA PHE A 263 4.88 9.91 5.67
C PHE A 263 4.32 10.05 7.09
N HIS A 264 4.78 11.07 7.85
CA HIS A 264 4.33 11.35 9.21
C HIS A 264 4.41 10.12 10.13
N ASP A 265 5.48 9.34 9.97
CA ASP A 265 5.75 8.18 10.79
C ASP A 265 6.75 8.54 11.91
N PHE A 266 6.55 7.98 13.11
CA PHE A 266 7.43 8.23 14.24
C PHE A 266 8.62 7.27 14.30
N ALA A 267 8.51 6.12 13.62
CA ALA A 267 9.54 5.10 13.56
C ALA A 267 10.37 5.22 12.27
N ASP A 268 11.62 4.78 12.34
CA ASP A 268 12.42 4.62 11.14
C ASP A 268 11.91 3.46 10.29
N PRO A 269 12.06 3.52 8.95
CA PRO A 269 11.70 2.42 8.10
C PRO A 269 12.63 1.24 8.33
N GLN A 270 12.09 0.03 8.30
CA GLN A 270 12.88 -1.18 8.42
C GLN A 270 13.75 -1.44 7.20
N ARG A 271 13.28 -1.02 6.02
CA ARG A 271 14.03 -1.19 4.76
C ARG A 271 13.83 0.01 3.85
N VAL A 272 14.92 0.41 3.20
CA VAL A 272 14.94 1.43 2.16
C VAL A 272 15.32 0.77 0.84
N ILE A 273 14.49 0.95 -0.19
CA ILE A 273 14.67 0.35 -1.51
C ILE A 273 14.78 1.46 -2.54
N THR A 274 15.92 1.56 -3.19
CA THR A 274 16.14 2.52 -4.28
C THR A 274 16.09 1.81 -5.63
N VAL A 275 15.38 2.40 -6.60
CA VAL A 275 15.28 1.91 -7.96
C VAL A 275 15.64 3.04 -8.92
N SER A 276 16.45 2.72 -9.92
CA SER A 276 16.69 3.56 -11.09
C SER A 276 16.60 2.67 -12.32
N ALA A 277 15.62 2.89 -13.16
CA ALA A 277 15.37 2.11 -14.36
C ALA A 277 15.42 3.02 -15.58
N GLU A 278 16.17 2.57 -16.60
CA GLU A 278 16.26 3.19 -17.92
C GLU A 278 15.95 2.11 -18.95
N GLY A 279 15.03 2.35 -19.87
CA GLY A 279 14.67 1.35 -20.88
C GLY A 279 13.34 1.67 -21.56
N ALA A 280 12.43 0.69 -21.60
CA ALA A 280 11.09 0.88 -22.18
C ALA A 280 10.27 1.96 -21.44
N VAL A 281 10.55 2.16 -20.15
CA VAL A 281 10.05 3.25 -19.31
C VAL A 281 11.19 3.68 -18.40
N THR A 282 11.43 4.99 -18.35
CA THR A 282 12.42 5.58 -17.46
C THR A 282 11.73 6.02 -16.17
N TYR A 283 12.22 5.57 -15.02
CA TYR A 283 11.70 6.01 -13.72
C TYR A 283 12.73 5.84 -12.61
N LYS A 284 12.55 6.61 -11.55
CA LYS A 284 13.24 6.44 -10.28
C LYS A 284 12.21 6.19 -9.19
N ALA A 285 12.54 5.33 -8.23
CA ALA A 285 11.69 5.10 -7.08
C ALA A 285 12.52 5.01 -5.80
N LEU A 286 11.92 5.51 -4.72
CA LEU A 286 12.40 5.37 -3.36
C LEU A 286 11.27 4.79 -2.52
N LEU A 287 11.42 3.51 -2.13
CA LEU A 287 10.41 2.77 -1.41
C LEU A 287 10.87 2.45 0.00
N PHE A 288 9.94 2.36 0.92
CA PHE A 288 10.16 2.08 2.32
C PHE A 288 9.25 0.96 2.81
N ILE A 289 9.81 0.03 3.56
CA ILE A 289 9.04 -0.90 4.37
C ILE A 289 8.97 -0.31 5.77
N PRO A 290 7.77 0.01 6.31
CA PRO A 290 7.62 0.55 7.66
C PRO A 290 8.22 -0.34 8.75
N GLY A 291 8.72 0.25 9.82
CA GLY A 291 9.24 -0.49 10.98
C GLY A 291 8.15 -1.10 11.84
N THR A 292 6.95 -0.54 11.80
CA THR A 292 5.78 -0.98 12.57
C THR A 292 4.54 -0.96 11.69
N THR A 293 3.56 -1.80 12.03
CA THR A 293 2.25 -1.81 11.35
C THR A 293 1.47 -0.55 11.72
N PRO A 294 1.01 0.27 10.76
CA PRO A 294 0.12 1.39 11.04
C PRO A 294 -1.17 0.91 11.74
N PHE A 295 -1.69 1.72 12.65
CA PHE A 295 -2.86 1.34 13.46
C PHE A 295 -4.12 1.07 12.62
N ASP A 296 -4.25 1.77 11.48
CA ASP A 296 -5.36 1.68 10.54
C ASP A 296 -5.14 0.65 9.41
N PHE A 297 -4.00 -0.05 9.40
CA PHE A 297 -3.55 -0.89 8.27
C PHE A 297 -4.59 -1.94 7.82
N TYR A 298 -5.34 -2.52 8.76
CA TYR A 298 -6.38 -3.51 8.49
C TYR A 298 -7.80 -2.94 8.49
N THR A 299 -7.94 -1.61 8.50
CA THR A 299 -9.24 -0.93 8.39
C THR A 299 -9.58 -0.60 6.93
N LYS A 300 -10.83 -0.16 6.70
CA LYS A 300 -11.28 0.29 5.37
C LYS A 300 -10.76 1.67 5.00
N GLU A 301 -10.35 2.44 6.00
CA GLU A 301 -9.82 3.79 5.84
C GLU A 301 -8.37 3.79 5.34
N TYR A 302 -7.66 2.66 5.47
CA TYR A 302 -6.29 2.56 4.99
C TYR A 302 -6.24 2.55 3.46
N GLU A 303 -5.66 3.60 2.90
CA GLU A 303 -5.45 3.74 1.46
C GLU A 303 -4.02 3.36 1.09
N LYS A 304 -3.88 2.33 0.26
CA LYS A 304 -2.60 1.95 -0.33
C LYS A 304 -2.20 2.90 -1.44
N GLY A 305 -0.92 3.00 -1.73
CA GLY A 305 -0.41 3.68 -2.91
C GLY A 305 0.92 4.37 -2.67
N LEU A 306 1.62 4.59 -3.75
CA LEU A 306 2.86 5.36 -3.78
C LEU A 306 2.57 6.76 -4.28
N GLN A 307 3.34 7.73 -3.80
CA GLN A 307 3.31 9.07 -4.38
C GLN A 307 3.90 9.03 -5.79
N LEU A 308 3.16 9.55 -6.75
CA LEU A 308 3.56 9.59 -8.14
C LEU A 308 3.96 11.00 -8.54
N TYR A 309 5.19 11.15 -9.00
CA TYR A 309 5.74 12.39 -9.52
C TYR A 309 6.00 12.27 -11.02
N SER A 310 5.94 13.38 -11.71
CA SER A 310 6.44 13.55 -13.07
C SER A 310 7.21 14.86 -13.16
N SER A 311 8.48 14.79 -13.52
CA SER A 311 9.38 15.95 -13.63
C SER A 311 9.39 16.84 -12.37
N GLY A 312 9.38 16.23 -11.18
CA GLY A 312 9.43 16.93 -9.90
C GLY A 312 8.09 17.52 -9.41
N VAL A 313 6.99 17.29 -10.14
CA VAL A 313 5.63 17.72 -9.77
C VAL A 313 4.83 16.54 -9.27
N LEU A 314 4.18 16.68 -8.12
CA LEU A 314 3.29 15.67 -7.60
C LEU A 314 2.03 15.54 -8.48
N ILE A 315 1.79 14.32 -8.97
CA ILE A 315 0.64 13.97 -9.79
C ILE A 315 -0.45 13.33 -8.93
N MET A 316 -0.09 12.32 -8.13
CA MET A 316 -1.00 11.63 -7.22
C MET A 316 -0.30 11.38 -5.89
N ASP A 317 -0.97 11.70 -4.80
CA ASP A 317 -0.43 11.45 -3.46
C ASP A 317 -0.48 9.95 -3.10
N LYS A 318 -1.48 9.24 -3.59
CA LYS A 318 -1.62 7.78 -3.46
C LYS A 318 -2.04 7.19 -4.80
N CYS A 319 -1.11 6.60 -5.53
CA CYS A 319 -1.37 5.86 -6.76
C CYS A 319 -1.52 4.37 -6.43
N PRO A 320 -2.75 3.83 -6.35
CA PRO A 320 -2.98 2.45 -5.93
C PRO A 320 -2.53 1.42 -6.96
N ASP A 321 -2.44 1.82 -8.24
CA ASP A 321 -2.10 0.93 -9.36
C ASP A 321 -0.60 0.57 -9.40
N LEU A 322 0.24 1.26 -8.62
CA LEU A 322 1.67 1.00 -8.53
C LEU A 322 2.02 -0.16 -7.59
N LEU A 323 1.09 -0.57 -6.71
CA LEU A 323 1.32 -1.63 -5.75
C LEU A 323 0.18 -2.65 -5.78
N PRO A 324 0.51 -3.96 -5.86
CA PRO A 324 -0.48 -5.01 -5.63
C PRO A 324 -0.92 -5.00 -4.16
N GLU A 325 -2.05 -5.67 -3.89
CA GLU A 325 -2.63 -5.67 -2.54
C GLU A 325 -1.73 -6.30 -1.49
N HIS A 326 -0.96 -7.31 -1.85
CA HIS A 326 -0.05 -7.99 -0.94
C HIS A 326 1.17 -7.16 -0.51
N PHE A 327 1.48 -6.06 -1.22
CA PHE A 327 2.51 -5.10 -0.84
C PHE A 327 1.95 -3.74 -0.42
N ARG A 328 0.66 -3.68 -0.03
CA ARG A 328 0.00 -2.43 0.39
C ARG A 328 0.69 -1.69 1.55
N PHE A 329 1.53 -2.37 2.31
CA PHE A 329 2.32 -1.78 3.40
C PHE A 329 3.49 -0.91 2.92
N VAL A 330 3.92 -1.06 1.67
CA VAL A 330 5.04 -0.29 1.13
C VAL A 330 4.63 1.16 0.93
N ARG A 331 5.43 2.07 1.45
CA ARG A 331 5.32 3.51 1.23
C ARG A 331 6.46 3.99 0.36
N GLY A 332 6.28 5.14 -0.30
CA GLY A 332 7.37 5.67 -1.11
C GLY A 332 6.92 6.58 -2.23
N VAL A 333 7.87 6.88 -3.09
CA VAL A 333 7.70 7.77 -4.24
C VAL A 333 8.17 7.09 -5.50
N VAL A 334 7.49 7.38 -6.60
CA VAL A 334 7.87 7.03 -7.97
C VAL A 334 7.88 8.30 -8.79
N ASP A 335 8.95 8.54 -9.54
CA ASP A 335 9.11 9.69 -10.40
C ASP A 335 9.46 9.23 -11.82
N SER A 336 8.62 9.56 -12.79
CA SER A 336 8.81 9.19 -14.19
C SER A 336 8.43 10.33 -15.14
N PRO A 337 9.32 10.72 -16.06
CA PRO A 337 9.02 11.70 -17.09
C PRO A 337 8.15 11.14 -18.24
N ASP A 338 8.05 9.80 -18.34
CA ASP A 338 7.46 9.11 -19.51
C ASP A 338 5.94 8.87 -19.37
N LEU A 339 5.32 9.30 -18.26
CA LEU A 339 3.91 9.03 -17.99
C LEU A 339 2.97 9.81 -18.91
N SER A 340 1.98 9.11 -19.45
CA SER A 340 0.88 9.73 -20.21
C SER A 340 -0.16 10.29 -19.25
N LEU A 341 -0.02 11.57 -18.91
CA LEU A 341 -0.94 12.27 -18.01
C LEU A 341 -2.20 12.72 -18.76
N ASN A 342 -3.34 12.75 -18.07
CA ASN A 342 -4.51 13.45 -18.57
C ASN A 342 -4.34 14.98 -18.48
N ILE A 343 -5.30 15.71 -18.99
CA ILE A 343 -5.26 17.17 -19.04
C ILE A 343 -5.10 17.81 -17.65
N SER A 344 -5.79 17.26 -16.63
CA SER A 344 -5.70 17.75 -15.25
C SER A 344 -4.47 17.27 -14.49
N ARG A 345 -3.76 16.28 -15.01
CA ARG A 345 -2.68 15.56 -14.32
C ARG A 345 -3.10 14.92 -12.99
N GLU A 346 -4.39 14.79 -12.74
CA GLU A 346 -4.94 14.14 -11.54
C GLU A 346 -5.27 12.66 -11.79
N LEU A 347 -5.41 12.26 -13.05
CA LEU A 347 -5.73 10.91 -13.47
C LEU A 347 -4.76 10.44 -14.54
N LEU A 348 -4.37 9.19 -14.45
CA LEU A 348 -3.63 8.50 -15.50
C LEU A 348 -4.61 7.91 -16.51
N GLN A 349 -4.39 8.13 -17.80
CA GLN A 349 -5.09 7.36 -18.83
C GLN A 349 -4.49 5.96 -18.82
N HIS A 350 -5.31 4.89 -18.74
CA HIS A 350 -4.94 3.44 -18.73
C HIS A 350 -3.52 3.18 -19.25
N ASP A 351 -2.53 3.46 -18.41
CA ASP A 351 -1.17 3.61 -18.90
C ASP A 351 -0.46 2.26 -18.88
N ARG A 352 -0.06 1.79 -20.07
CA ARG A 352 0.82 0.64 -20.22
C ARG A 352 2.13 0.84 -19.44
N GLN A 353 2.63 2.06 -19.36
CA GLN A 353 3.87 2.43 -18.67
C GLN A 353 3.72 2.21 -17.17
N LEU A 354 2.58 2.61 -16.59
CA LEU A 354 2.27 2.39 -15.18
C LEU A 354 2.29 0.91 -14.81
N LYS A 355 1.71 0.06 -15.65
CA LYS A 355 1.72 -1.41 -15.45
C LYS A 355 3.14 -1.99 -15.52
N VAL A 356 3.98 -1.47 -16.41
CA VAL A 356 5.39 -1.89 -16.51
C VAL A 356 6.15 -1.48 -15.25
N ILE A 357 5.94 -0.26 -14.76
CA ILE A 357 6.53 0.22 -13.50
C ILE A 357 6.07 -0.67 -12.34
N ALA A 358 4.76 -0.89 -12.18
CA ALA A 358 4.19 -1.70 -11.11
C ALA A 358 4.77 -3.11 -11.08
N GLY A 359 4.82 -3.81 -12.23
CA GLY A 359 5.40 -5.15 -12.31
C GLY A 359 6.92 -5.19 -12.03
N SER A 360 7.63 -4.11 -12.33
CA SER A 360 9.05 -3.97 -11.98
C SER A 360 9.24 -3.75 -10.48
N LEU A 361 8.41 -2.89 -9.86
CA LEU A 361 8.42 -2.62 -8.42
C LEU A 361 8.07 -3.87 -7.62
N GLU A 362 7.04 -4.62 -8.03
CA GLU A 362 6.63 -5.88 -7.40
C GLU A 362 7.80 -6.87 -7.33
N LYS A 363 8.49 -7.10 -8.45
CA LYS A 363 9.68 -7.97 -8.50
C LYS A 363 10.82 -7.45 -7.63
N LYS A 364 11.02 -6.14 -7.60
CA LYS A 364 12.06 -5.52 -6.78
C LYS A 364 11.79 -5.67 -5.30
N ILE A 365 10.55 -5.42 -4.86
CA ILE A 365 10.13 -5.61 -3.46
C ILE A 365 10.32 -7.08 -3.05
N LYS A 366 9.84 -8.04 -3.87
CA LYS A 366 10.04 -9.47 -3.64
C LYS A 366 11.51 -9.84 -3.48
N SER A 367 12.36 -9.32 -4.37
CA SER A 367 13.80 -9.58 -4.32
C SER A 367 14.46 -9.03 -3.05
N GLU A 368 14.06 -7.84 -2.58
CA GLU A 368 14.60 -7.26 -1.34
C GLU A 368 14.12 -8.01 -0.10
N LEU A 369 12.85 -8.47 -0.08
CA LEU A 369 12.33 -9.32 0.98
C LEU A 369 13.05 -10.69 1.01
N ALA A 370 13.27 -11.31 -0.16
CA ALA A 370 14.01 -12.57 -0.24
C ALA A 370 15.47 -12.41 0.22
N LYS A 371 16.11 -11.27 -0.12
CA LYS A 371 17.44 -10.96 0.38
C LYS A 371 17.45 -10.80 1.90
N MET A 372 16.49 -10.07 2.46
CA MET A 372 16.38 -9.89 3.91
C MET A 372 16.13 -11.23 4.62
N LEU A 373 15.28 -12.09 4.05
CA LEU A 373 15.03 -13.45 4.56
C LEU A 373 16.32 -14.29 4.63
N LYS A 374 17.16 -14.19 3.60
CA LYS A 374 18.39 -14.97 3.49
C LYS A 374 19.54 -14.43 4.34
N ASP A 375 19.76 -13.12 4.28
CA ASP A 375 20.99 -12.49 4.81
C ASP A 375 20.76 -11.84 6.18
N GLU A 376 19.50 -11.52 6.55
CA GLU A 376 19.15 -10.73 7.74
C GLU A 376 17.90 -11.34 8.43
N ARG A 377 17.99 -12.62 8.83
CA ARG A 377 16.84 -13.42 9.29
C ARG A 377 16.04 -12.75 10.43
N GLU A 378 16.69 -12.21 11.44
CA GLU A 378 16.03 -11.54 12.57
C GLU A 378 15.22 -10.30 12.11
N ALA A 379 15.78 -9.54 11.18
CA ALA A 379 15.08 -8.42 10.57
C ALA A 379 13.85 -8.89 9.78
N TYR A 380 13.99 -10.00 9.05
CA TYR A 380 12.85 -10.58 8.32
C TYR A 380 11.76 -11.11 9.25
N GLU A 381 12.10 -11.73 10.37
CA GLU A 381 11.12 -12.18 11.35
C GLU A 381 10.38 -11.01 12.03
N THR A 382 11.07 -9.88 12.25
CA THR A 382 10.42 -8.63 12.67
C THR A 382 9.45 -8.10 11.62
N PHE A 383 9.85 -8.09 10.35
CA PHE A 383 8.97 -7.77 9.22
C PHE A 383 7.78 -8.74 9.17
N TRP A 384 8.02 -10.03 9.28
CA TRP A 384 7.01 -11.07 9.24
C TRP A 384 5.95 -10.90 10.32
N LYS A 385 6.36 -10.57 11.53
CA LYS A 385 5.44 -10.27 12.64
C LYS A 385 4.50 -9.10 12.33
N ASN A 386 4.97 -8.11 11.58
CA ASN A 386 4.19 -6.92 11.23
C ASN A 386 3.30 -7.15 9.98
N PHE A 387 3.81 -7.82 8.96
CA PHE A 387 3.20 -7.86 7.63
C PHE A 387 3.07 -9.27 7.02
N GLY A 388 3.48 -10.31 7.72
CA GLY A 388 3.45 -11.69 7.21
C GLY A 388 2.04 -12.15 6.84
N ARG A 389 1.04 -11.77 7.64
CA ARG A 389 -0.37 -12.04 7.35
C ARG A 389 -0.79 -11.45 5.99
N GLN A 390 -0.28 -10.27 5.64
CA GLN A 390 -0.61 -9.63 4.36
C GLN A 390 -0.04 -10.42 3.17
N LEU A 391 1.15 -11.00 3.30
CA LEU A 391 1.72 -11.88 2.26
C LEU A 391 0.90 -13.17 2.11
N LYS A 392 0.44 -13.75 3.22
CA LYS A 392 -0.44 -14.93 3.21
C LYS A 392 -1.77 -14.63 2.50
N TYR A 393 -2.40 -13.49 2.79
CA TYR A 393 -3.59 -13.04 2.06
C TYR A 393 -3.29 -12.84 0.56
N GLY A 394 -2.11 -12.34 0.21
CA GLY A 394 -1.68 -12.20 -1.18
C GLY A 394 -1.62 -13.53 -1.93
N VAL A 395 -1.27 -14.63 -1.26
CA VAL A 395 -1.28 -15.98 -1.85
C VAL A 395 -2.70 -16.43 -2.16
N VAL A 396 -3.66 -16.12 -1.30
CA VAL A 396 -5.04 -16.58 -1.43
C VAL A 396 -5.87 -15.67 -2.35
N SER A 397 -5.56 -14.39 -2.36
CA SER A 397 -6.28 -13.37 -3.14
C SER A 397 -6.26 -13.69 -4.64
N GLU A 398 -7.25 -13.18 -5.36
CA GLU A 398 -7.33 -13.27 -6.82
C GLU A 398 -7.12 -14.70 -7.35
N TYR A 399 -7.71 -15.69 -6.65
CA TYR A 399 -7.60 -17.12 -6.99
C TYR A 399 -6.15 -17.65 -7.05
N GLY A 400 -5.25 -17.07 -6.27
CA GLY A 400 -3.87 -17.54 -6.13
C GLY A 400 -2.93 -17.15 -7.29
N ILE A 401 -3.24 -16.09 -8.02
CA ILE A 401 -2.41 -15.64 -9.15
C ILE A 401 -0.98 -15.24 -8.73
N HIS A 402 -0.81 -14.79 -7.48
CA HIS A 402 0.48 -14.36 -6.92
C HIS A 402 1.21 -15.44 -6.10
N LYS A 403 0.66 -16.66 -6.01
CA LYS A 403 1.21 -17.73 -5.16
C LYS A 403 2.67 -18.05 -5.47
N ASP A 404 3.04 -18.17 -6.75
CA ASP A 404 4.41 -18.51 -7.16
C ASP A 404 5.41 -17.38 -6.87
N LEU A 405 4.92 -16.13 -6.77
CA LEU A 405 5.73 -14.99 -6.38
C LEU A 405 6.03 -15.01 -4.88
N LEU A 406 5.05 -15.39 -4.05
CA LEU A 406 5.06 -15.18 -2.61
C LEU A 406 5.41 -16.41 -1.78
N GLN A 407 5.21 -17.63 -2.30
CA GLN A 407 5.35 -18.89 -1.53
C GLN A 407 6.71 -19.04 -0.85
N ASP A 408 7.80 -18.57 -1.48
CA ASP A 408 9.16 -18.65 -0.93
C ASP A 408 9.43 -17.67 0.21
N LEU A 409 8.52 -16.71 0.42
CA LEU A 409 8.61 -15.68 1.47
C LEU A 409 7.83 -16.06 2.73
N LEU A 410 7.03 -17.12 2.69
CA LEU A 410 6.16 -17.49 3.80
C LEU A 410 6.94 -18.16 4.93
N LEU A 411 6.56 -17.83 6.17
CA LEU A 411 7.06 -18.48 7.36
C LEU A 411 5.93 -19.20 8.12
N PHE A 412 6.24 -20.39 8.63
CA PHE A 412 5.36 -21.16 9.49
C PHE A 412 6.15 -21.70 10.67
N TRP A 413 5.50 -21.97 11.78
CA TRP A 413 6.14 -22.53 12.96
C TRP A 413 6.46 -24.01 12.74
N SER A 414 7.70 -24.42 13.02
CA SER A 414 8.15 -25.80 12.94
C SER A 414 7.97 -26.52 14.28
N SER A 415 7.41 -27.71 14.24
CA SER A 415 7.25 -28.56 15.42
C SER A 415 8.58 -29.06 16.00
N THR A 416 9.58 -29.29 15.15
CA THR A 416 10.89 -29.84 15.49
C THR A 416 11.90 -28.73 15.82
N GLU A 417 12.04 -27.75 14.92
CA GLU A 417 12.98 -26.65 15.09
C GLU A 417 12.57 -25.64 16.17
N LYS A 418 11.28 -25.64 16.59
CA LYS A 418 10.70 -24.71 17.58
C LYS A 418 10.94 -23.23 17.22
N LYS A 419 10.88 -22.92 15.93
CA LYS A 419 11.05 -21.58 15.35
C LYS A 419 10.25 -21.45 14.06
N LEU A 420 10.18 -20.24 13.52
CA LEU A 420 9.64 -20.00 12.19
C LEU A 420 10.59 -20.56 11.11
N VAL A 421 10.04 -21.27 10.13
CA VAL A 421 10.78 -21.84 8.99
C VAL A 421 10.07 -21.50 7.69
N THR A 422 10.82 -21.43 6.59
CA THR A 422 10.26 -21.35 5.23
C THR A 422 9.81 -22.72 4.76
N LEU A 423 9.02 -22.77 3.69
CA LEU A 423 8.67 -24.02 3.03
C LEU A 423 9.92 -24.73 2.47
N ASP A 424 10.92 -23.97 2.04
CA ASP A 424 12.19 -24.51 1.54
C ASP A 424 13.02 -25.16 2.66
N GLU A 425 13.11 -24.49 3.81
CA GLU A 425 13.75 -25.05 5.01
C GLU A 425 13.03 -26.33 5.46
N TYR A 426 11.70 -26.35 5.49
CA TYR A 426 10.92 -27.56 5.81
C TYR A 426 11.24 -28.71 4.86
N VAL A 427 11.18 -28.47 3.53
CA VAL A 427 11.46 -29.53 2.54
C VAL A 427 12.90 -30.05 2.66
N SER A 428 13.86 -29.20 3.02
CA SER A 428 15.25 -29.62 3.23
C SER A 428 15.44 -30.53 4.47
N LEU A 429 14.54 -30.46 5.44
CA LEU A 429 14.54 -31.26 6.67
C LEU A 429 13.69 -32.54 6.54
N MET A 430 12.92 -32.67 5.46
CA MET A 430 12.08 -33.87 5.21
C MET A 430 12.93 -35.13 5.07
N LYS A 431 12.36 -36.26 5.48
CA LYS A 431 12.94 -37.57 5.21
C LYS A 431 12.88 -37.90 3.70
N GLU A 432 13.84 -38.70 3.22
CA GLU A 432 13.94 -39.02 1.78
C GLU A 432 12.67 -39.67 1.21
N ASP A 433 11.97 -40.48 2.00
CA ASP A 433 10.74 -41.18 1.65
C ASP A 433 9.47 -40.34 1.88
N GLN A 434 9.57 -39.20 2.54
CA GLN A 434 8.43 -38.32 2.82
C GLN A 434 7.97 -37.59 1.55
N LYS A 435 6.69 -37.77 1.20
CA LYS A 435 6.09 -37.19 -0.02
C LYS A 435 5.21 -35.97 0.25
N VAL A 436 4.83 -35.73 1.51
CA VAL A 436 3.84 -34.71 1.89
C VAL A 436 4.40 -33.77 2.93
N ILE A 437 3.95 -32.52 2.88
CA ILE A 437 4.18 -31.47 3.89
C ILE A 437 3.03 -31.56 4.88
N TYR A 438 3.34 -31.98 6.11
CA TYR A 438 2.34 -32.08 7.15
C TYR A 438 2.14 -30.74 7.85
N TYR A 439 0.87 -30.38 8.08
CA TYR A 439 0.49 -29.23 8.90
C TYR A 439 -0.59 -29.58 9.91
N ALA A 440 -0.66 -28.82 10.99
CA ALA A 440 -1.74 -28.87 11.97
C ALA A 440 -2.16 -27.44 12.30
N ALA A 441 -3.46 -27.18 12.32
CA ALA A 441 -4.03 -25.88 12.59
C ALA A 441 -4.62 -25.78 14.00
N GLY A 442 -4.59 -24.60 14.58
CA GLY A 442 -5.17 -24.31 15.90
C GLY A 442 -4.79 -22.90 16.40
N ASP A 443 -5.40 -22.45 17.49
CA ASP A 443 -5.30 -21.07 17.97
C ASP A 443 -3.86 -20.64 18.38
N THR A 444 -3.06 -21.57 18.91
CA THR A 444 -1.71 -21.27 19.39
C THR A 444 -0.77 -22.46 19.21
N VAL A 445 0.54 -22.17 19.10
CA VAL A 445 1.59 -23.20 19.04
C VAL A 445 1.47 -24.21 20.18
N ASP A 446 1.24 -23.75 21.42
CA ASP A 446 1.15 -24.62 22.61
C ASP A 446 -0.07 -25.55 22.57
N LYS A 447 -1.20 -25.08 22.02
CA LYS A 447 -2.40 -25.92 21.86
C LYS A 447 -2.17 -26.98 20.78
N ILE A 448 -1.63 -26.57 19.63
CA ILE A 448 -1.33 -27.49 18.52
C ILE A 448 -0.33 -28.56 18.97
N ASP A 449 0.72 -28.15 19.68
CA ASP A 449 1.78 -29.08 20.13
C ASP A 449 1.25 -30.19 21.06
N LYS A 450 0.12 -29.96 21.75
CA LYS A 450 -0.54 -30.91 22.66
C LYS A 450 -1.65 -31.72 22.02
N LEU A 451 -1.92 -31.55 20.72
CA LEU A 451 -2.96 -32.34 20.06
C LEU A 451 -2.60 -33.82 20.01
N PRO A 452 -3.45 -34.71 20.55
CA PRO A 452 -3.18 -36.15 20.56
C PRO A 452 -3.01 -36.76 19.18
N GLN A 453 -3.66 -36.16 18.17
CA GLN A 453 -3.60 -36.62 16.78
C GLN A 453 -2.19 -36.53 16.19
N LEU A 454 -1.30 -35.72 16.77
CA LEU A 454 0.08 -35.54 16.32
C LEU A 454 1.05 -36.55 16.94
N GLU A 455 0.65 -37.33 17.95
CA GLU A 455 1.52 -38.27 18.69
C GLU A 455 2.25 -39.24 17.75
N ALA A 456 1.52 -39.88 16.84
CA ALA A 456 2.10 -40.87 15.94
C ALA A 456 3.14 -40.27 14.95
N LEU A 457 2.87 -39.09 14.41
CA LEU A 457 3.81 -38.38 13.50
C LEU A 457 5.04 -37.88 14.24
N LYS A 458 4.87 -37.35 15.45
CA LYS A 458 5.97 -36.91 16.31
C LYS A 458 6.91 -38.05 16.69
N ASP A 459 6.35 -39.21 17.08
CA ASP A 459 7.15 -40.40 17.41
C ASP A 459 7.91 -40.95 16.21
N GLN A 460 7.36 -40.78 15.02
CA GLN A 460 8.06 -41.10 13.80
C GLN A 460 9.14 -40.03 13.45
N GLY A 461 9.25 -38.95 14.23
CA GLY A 461 10.18 -37.86 13.96
C GLY A 461 9.86 -37.10 12.68
N VAL A 462 8.58 -37.01 12.31
CA VAL A 462 8.09 -36.24 11.18
C VAL A 462 7.89 -34.80 11.63
N GLU A 463 8.42 -33.85 10.89
CA GLU A 463 8.21 -32.44 11.11
C GLU A 463 6.80 -32.01 10.69
N ILE A 464 6.17 -31.14 11.49
CA ILE A 464 4.81 -30.64 11.24
C ILE A 464 4.85 -29.10 11.29
N LEU A 465 4.27 -28.45 10.30
CA LEU A 465 4.05 -27.01 10.32
C LEU A 465 2.83 -26.68 11.19
N TYR A 466 2.96 -25.74 12.11
CA TYR A 466 1.84 -25.27 12.92
C TYR A 466 1.24 -24.01 12.30
N PHE A 467 -0.01 -24.10 11.95
CA PHE A 467 -0.83 -23.06 11.37
C PHE A 467 -1.61 -22.36 12.48
N THR A 468 -1.19 -21.14 12.82
CA THR A 468 -1.76 -20.37 13.93
C THR A 468 -2.60 -19.18 13.48
N GLU A 469 -2.71 -18.94 12.18
CA GLU A 469 -3.52 -17.89 11.60
C GLU A 469 -4.63 -18.47 10.74
N GLU A 470 -5.81 -17.85 10.80
CA GLU A 470 -7.03 -18.29 10.11
C GLU A 470 -6.84 -18.46 8.58
N VAL A 471 -5.88 -17.71 8.00
CA VAL A 471 -5.58 -17.76 6.56
C VAL A 471 -4.69 -18.95 6.17
N ASP A 472 -4.03 -19.61 7.11
CA ASP A 472 -2.97 -20.60 6.82
C ASP A 472 -3.50 -21.83 6.07
N GLU A 473 -4.66 -22.36 6.45
CA GLU A 473 -5.26 -23.49 5.74
C GLU A 473 -5.67 -23.11 4.31
N PHE A 474 -6.16 -21.87 4.09
CA PHE A 474 -6.46 -21.38 2.75
C PHE A 474 -5.20 -21.22 1.90
N VAL A 475 -4.06 -20.83 2.52
CA VAL A 475 -2.76 -20.80 1.85
C VAL A 475 -2.37 -22.21 1.38
N ALA A 476 -2.44 -23.23 2.25
CA ALA A 476 -2.13 -24.60 1.89
C ALA A 476 -3.04 -25.13 0.77
N GLN A 477 -4.34 -24.85 0.82
CA GLN A 477 -5.30 -25.25 -0.22
C GLN A 477 -5.03 -24.55 -1.55
N THR A 478 -4.61 -23.27 -1.52
CA THR A 478 -4.29 -22.50 -2.73
C THR A 478 -2.98 -22.95 -3.36
N LEU A 479 -1.96 -23.19 -2.55
CA LEU A 479 -0.67 -23.72 -2.99
C LEU A 479 -0.79 -25.13 -3.50
N ARG A 480 -1.54 -26.00 -2.81
CA ARG A 480 -1.71 -27.44 -3.02
C ARG A 480 -0.43 -28.24 -2.84
N SER A 481 0.67 -27.79 -3.39
CA SER A 481 1.99 -28.42 -3.29
C SER A 481 3.10 -27.38 -3.31
N TYR A 482 4.26 -27.73 -2.77
CA TYR A 482 5.50 -26.97 -2.87
C TYR A 482 6.64 -27.93 -3.23
N LYS A 483 7.39 -27.65 -4.31
CA LYS A 483 8.45 -28.53 -4.83
C LYS A 483 8.01 -30.00 -4.96
N ASP A 484 6.85 -30.22 -5.59
CA ASP A 484 6.24 -31.55 -5.82
C ASP A 484 5.81 -32.30 -4.53
N LYS A 485 5.81 -31.63 -3.39
CA LYS A 485 5.31 -32.17 -2.11
C LYS A 485 3.94 -31.57 -1.81
N GLU A 486 2.92 -32.42 -1.69
CA GLU A 486 1.55 -32.01 -1.40
C GLU A 486 1.39 -31.59 0.08
N PHE A 487 0.55 -30.59 0.35
CA PHE A 487 0.13 -30.26 1.71
C PHE A 487 -0.92 -31.25 2.20
N ARG A 488 -0.74 -31.76 3.42
CA ARG A 488 -1.72 -32.64 4.09
C ARG A 488 -1.87 -32.24 5.53
N SER A 489 -3.15 -32.17 5.96
CA SER A 489 -3.44 -32.01 7.37
C SER A 489 -3.00 -33.25 8.16
N ALA A 490 -2.29 -33.02 9.25
CA ALA A 490 -1.98 -34.09 10.21
C ALA A 490 -3.23 -34.66 10.86
N MET A 491 -4.36 -33.97 10.68
CA MET A 491 -5.69 -34.39 11.19
C MET A 491 -6.45 -35.32 10.23
N ASP A 492 -5.98 -35.47 8.96
CA ASP A 492 -6.72 -36.23 7.92
C ASP A 492 -6.44 -37.76 7.92
N GLY A 493 -5.64 -38.27 8.85
CA GLY A 493 -5.36 -39.68 8.95
C GLY A 493 -4.05 -40.15 8.32
N ALA A 494 -3.58 -41.29 8.79
CA ALA A 494 -2.36 -41.91 8.29
C ALA A 494 -2.55 -42.39 6.83
N SER A 495 -1.57 -42.08 6.00
CA SER A 495 -1.47 -42.59 4.64
C SER A 495 -0.87 -44.02 4.61
N ASP A 496 -0.62 -44.62 5.77
CA ASP A 496 0.00 -45.94 5.87
C ASP A 496 -1.05 -47.05 5.69
N GLU A 497 -0.93 -47.79 4.60
CA GLU A 497 -1.82 -48.90 4.28
C GLU A 497 -1.90 -49.94 5.44
N SER A 498 -0.76 -50.16 6.14
CA SER A 498 -0.70 -51.08 7.26
C SER A 498 -1.54 -50.59 8.48
N ALA A 499 -1.55 -49.30 8.75
CA ALA A 499 -2.35 -48.69 9.80
C ALA A 499 -3.86 -48.74 9.46
N GLN A 500 -4.20 -48.57 8.19
CA GLN A 500 -5.59 -48.69 7.72
C GLN A 500 -6.12 -50.13 7.78
N GLU A 501 -5.27 -51.13 7.46
CA GLU A 501 -5.65 -52.55 7.61
C GLU A 501 -5.90 -52.93 9.08
N LYS A 502 -5.01 -52.52 9.99
CA LYS A 502 -5.19 -52.68 11.43
C LYS A 502 -6.51 -52.04 11.93
N ALA A 503 -6.77 -50.81 11.50
CA ALA A 503 -8.00 -50.13 11.90
C ALA A 503 -9.27 -50.85 11.41
N LYS A 504 -9.22 -51.46 10.22
CA LYS A 504 -10.34 -52.31 9.73
C LYS A 504 -10.55 -53.54 10.58
N GLU A 505 -9.48 -54.25 10.93
CA GLU A 505 -9.54 -55.43 11.79
C GLU A 505 -10.11 -55.08 13.18
N GLU A 506 -9.68 -53.96 13.76
CA GLU A 506 -10.20 -53.49 15.07
C GLU A 506 -11.66 -53.03 14.97
N ALA A 507 -12.03 -52.34 13.86
CA ALA A 507 -13.43 -51.96 13.63
C ALA A 507 -14.36 -53.19 13.55
N ASP A 508 -13.93 -54.27 12.92
CA ASP A 508 -14.69 -55.50 12.83
C ASP A 508 -14.74 -56.23 14.19
N THR A 509 -13.63 -56.21 14.94
CA THR A 509 -13.54 -56.88 16.26
C THR A 509 -14.44 -56.19 17.29
N HIS A 510 -14.53 -54.89 17.32
CA HIS A 510 -15.28 -54.08 18.29
C HIS A 510 -16.55 -53.45 17.72
N LYS A 511 -17.11 -54.02 16.65
CA LYS A 511 -18.23 -53.46 15.88
C LYS A 511 -19.41 -53.03 16.74
N ASP A 512 -19.77 -53.87 17.75
CA ASP A 512 -20.91 -53.60 18.62
C ASP A 512 -20.70 -52.36 19.50
N VAL A 513 -19.46 -52.11 19.94
CA VAL A 513 -19.10 -50.93 20.74
C VAL A 513 -19.20 -49.67 19.90
N PHE A 514 -18.64 -49.68 18.69
CA PHE A 514 -18.69 -48.50 17.79
C PHE A 514 -20.12 -48.18 17.37
N ALA A 515 -20.94 -49.20 17.07
CA ALA A 515 -22.36 -49.04 16.76
C ALA A 515 -23.15 -48.45 17.94
N PHE A 516 -22.90 -48.93 19.16
CA PHE A 516 -23.52 -48.42 20.38
C PHE A 516 -23.18 -46.94 20.62
N VAL A 517 -21.90 -46.59 20.49
CA VAL A 517 -21.46 -45.17 20.65
C VAL A 517 -22.09 -44.30 19.60
N LYS A 518 -22.10 -44.71 18.31
CA LYS A 518 -22.75 -43.97 17.23
C LYS A 518 -24.25 -43.77 17.46
N GLU A 519 -24.95 -44.82 17.90
CA GLU A 519 -26.38 -44.75 18.25
C GLU A 519 -26.64 -43.80 19.43
N THR A 520 -25.77 -43.83 20.45
CA THR A 520 -25.87 -42.96 21.63
C THR A 520 -25.67 -41.49 21.30
N LEU A 521 -24.72 -41.16 20.43
CA LEU A 521 -24.37 -39.81 20.05
C LEU A 521 -25.24 -39.30 18.89
N GLY A 522 -25.87 -40.17 18.11
CA GLY A 522 -26.78 -39.82 17.02
C GLY A 522 -26.15 -38.92 15.99
N ASP A 523 -26.79 -37.77 15.72
CA ASP A 523 -26.36 -36.81 14.72
C ASP A 523 -25.18 -35.92 15.15
N ALA A 524 -24.75 -36.02 16.43
CA ALA A 524 -23.61 -35.27 16.93
C ALA A 524 -22.28 -35.69 16.26
N VAL A 525 -22.19 -36.92 15.78
CA VAL A 525 -21.03 -37.45 15.04
C VAL A 525 -21.49 -38.10 13.74
N ALA A 526 -20.72 -37.92 12.67
CA ALA A 526 -20.97 -38.61 11.40
C ALA A 526 -20.56 -40.09 11.46
N GLU A 527 -19.45 -40.37 12.12
CA GLU A 527 -18.85 -41.70 12.23
C GLU A 527 -18.16 -41.88 13.57
N VAL A 528 -18.07 -43.14 14.03
CA VAL A 528 -17.24 -43.57 15.17
C VAL A 528 -16.36 -44.71 14.68
N LYS A 529 -15.03 -44.58 14.87
CA LYS A 529 -14.08 -45.56 14.36
C LYS A 529 -12.86 -45.72 15.28
N PRO A 530 -12.07 -46.82 15.14
CA PRO A 530 -10.82 -46.97 15.86
C PRO A 530 -9.81 -45.94 15.37
N SER A 531 -8.96 -45.43 16.26
CA SER A 531 -7.91 -44.50 15.93
C SER A 531 -6.61 -45.20 15.52
N THR A 532 -6.02 -44.74 14.43
CA THR A 532 -4.70 -45.19 13.98
C THR A 532 -3.57 -44.32 14.48
N ARG A 533 -3.88 -43.25 15.24
CA ARG A 533 -2.94 -42.18 15.58
C ARG A 533 -2.79 -41.94 17.09
N LEU A 534 -3.79 -42.27 17.86
CA LEU A 534 -3.75 -42.12 19.31
C LEU A 534 -2.88 -43.19 19.96
N LYS A 535 -2.08 -42.80 20.96
CA LYS A 535 -1.28 -43.68 21.80
C LYS A 535 -1.63 -43.55 23.27
N SER A 536 -1.48 -42.35 23.81
CA SER A 536 -1.66 -42.06 25.22
C SER A 536 -3.07 -41.56 25.56
N HIS A 537 -3.82 -41.04 24.60
CA HIS A 537 -5.15 -40.49 24.82
C HIS A 537 -6.26 -41.45 24.40
N PRO A 538 -7.43 -41.43 25.11
CA PRO A 538 -8.53 -42.34 24.84
C PRO A 538 -9.31 -42.00 23.57
N VAL A 539 -9.33 -40.70 23.17
CA VAL A 539 -10.27 -40.21 22.16
C VAL A 539 -9.73 -38.96 21.46
N CYS A 540 -10.10 -38.78 20.22
CA CYS A 540 -9.99 -37.50 19.52
C CYS A 540 -11.15 -37.32 18.53
N LEU A 541 -11.33 -36.06 18.07
CA LEU A 541 -12.17 -35.73 16.93
C LEU A 541 -11.32 -35.45 15.70
N THR A 542 -11.80 -35.89 14.54
CA THR A 542 -11.29 -35.52 13.25
C THR A 542 -12.42 -34.98 12.38
N ALA A 543 -12.06 -34.09 11.46
CA ALA A 543 -13.01 -33.53 10.49
C ALA A 543 -13.15 -34.49 9.29
N GLY A 544 -14.29 -34.42 8.60
CA GLY A 544 -14.43 -35.06 7.30
C GLY A 544 -13.65 -34.30 6.21
N GLU A 545 -13.56 -34.90 5.02
CA GLU A 545 -12.70 -34.39 3.92
C GLU A 545 -13.03 -32.98 3.41
N SER A 546 -14.23 -32.47 3.68
CA SER A 546 -14.72 -31.24 3.05
C SER A 546 -14.39 -29.94 3.79
N LEU A 547 -14.26 -29.97 5.12
CA LEU A 547 -14.09 -28.78 5.95
C LEU A 547 -13.37 -29.11 7.26
N SER A 548 -12.33 -28.35 7.61
CA SER A 548 -11.66 -28.47 8.91
C SER A 548 -12.40 -27.72 10.02
N PHE A 549 -12.08 -28.02 11.28
CA PHE A 549 -12.66 -27.32 12.44
C PHE A 549 -12.25 -25.85 12.50
N GLU A 550 -11.04 -25.51 12.07
CA GLU A 550 -10.58 -24.14 12.04
C GLU A 550 -11.30 -23.32 10.94
N MET A 551 -11.54 -23.94 9.79
CA MET A 551 -12.39 -23.33 8.75
C MET A 551 -13.84 -23.15 9.21
N GLU A 552 -14.40 -24.13 9.95
CA GLU A 552 -15.74 -23.98 10.57
C GLU A 552 -15.76 -22.74 11.47
N LYS A 553 -14.78 -22.59 12.37
CA LYS A 553 -14.65 -21.41 13.26
C LYS A 553 -14.58 -20.11 12.46
N TYR A 554 -13.77 -20.09 11.41
CA TYR A 554 -13.65 -18.91 10.52
C TYR A 554 -14.99 -18.54 9.88
N PHE A 555 -15.71 -19.51 9.32
CA PHE A 555 -17.02 -19.24 8.70
C PHE A 555 -18.06 -18.78 9.73
N GLN A 556 -18.05 -19.32 10.94
CA GLN A 556 -18.93 -18.89 12.02
C GLN A 556 -18.63 -17.45 12.48
N LEU A 557 -17.35 -17.04 12.49
CA LEU A 557 -16.97 -15.65 12.79
C LEU A 557 -17.44 -14.67 11.70
N MET A 558 -17.33 -15.07 10.43
CA MET A 558 -17.72 -14.22 9.30
C MET A 558 -19.23 -14.16 9.08
N GLN A 559 -19.93 -15.25 9.37
CA GLN A 559 -21.38 -15.41 9.23
C GLN A 559 -21.95 -16.18 10.41
N PRO A 560 -22.25 -15.51 11.54
CA PRO A 560 -22.73 -16.15 12.78
C PRO A 560 -24.00 -17.02 12.60
N ASP A 561 -24.82 -16.70 11.60
CA ASP A 561 -26.05 -17.42 11.29
C ASP A 561 -25.84 -18.60 10.31
N SER A 562 -24.59 -18.88 9.93
CA SER A 562 -24.32 -19.97 8.99
C SER A 562 -24.47 -21.33 9.67
N SER A 563 -25.17 -22.25 9.00
CA SER A 563 -25.31 -23.66 9.45
C SER A 563 -24.14 -24.54 9.00
N ILE A 564 -23.05 -23.94 8.51
CA ILE A 564 -21.88 -24.67 8.02
C ILE A 564 -21.14 -25.28 9.20
N LYS A 565 -21.13 -26.61 9.29
CA LYS A 565 -20.41 -27.39 10.31
C LYS A 565 -19.56 -28.45 9.63
N ALA A 566 -18.34 -28.64 10.13
CA ALA A 566 -17.50 -29.76 9.73
C ALA A 566 -18.14 -31.07 10.20
N GLN A 567 -18.00 -32.12 9.41
CA GLN A 567 -18.39 -33.45 9.84
C GLN A 567 -17.46 -33.90 10.97
N ARG A 568 -18.05 -34.33 12.08
CA ARG A 568 -17.33 -34.82 13.26
C ARG A 568 -17.19 -36.33 13.21
N ILE A 569 -15.95 -36.80 13.16
CA ILE A 569 -15.60 -38.22 13.22
C ILE A 569 -14.95 -38.49 14.58
N LEU A 570 -15.55 -39.32 15.41
CA LEU A 570 -15.01 -39.69 16.71
C LEU A 570 -14.07 -40.88 16.56
N GLU A 571 -12.82 -40.71 16.93
CA GLU A 571 -11.83 -41.79 16.95
C GLU A 571 -11.55 -42.24 18.37
N LEU A 572 -11.65 -43.54 18.61
CA LEU A 572 -11.41 -44.17 19.90
C LEU A 572 -10.13 -45.00 19.88
N ASN A 573 -9.33 -44.90 20.93
CA ASN A 573 -8.13 -45.69 21.11
C ASN A 573 -8.50 -47.04 21.77
N THR A 574 -8.55 -48.11 21.00
CA THR A 574 -8.92 -49.45 21.42
C THR A 574 -7.96 -50.07 22.44
N GLU A 575 -6.70 -49.61 22.45
CA GLU A 575 -5.68 -50.08 23.43
C GLU A 575 -5.76 -49.32 24.77
N HIS A 576 -6.56 -48.24 24.86
CA HIS A 576 -6.62 -47.41 26.07
C HIS A 576 -7.58 -48.02 27.13
N PRO A 577 -7.23 -47.98 28.43
CA PRO A 577 -8.08 -48.52 29.50
C PRO A 577 -9.53 -47.97 29.52
N ALA A 578 -9.74 -46.72 29.08
CA ALA A 578 -11.07 -46.13 28.99
C ALA A 578 -11.95 -46.83 27.93
N PHE A 579 -11.36 -47.33 26.83
CA PHE A 579 -12.10 -48.10 25.83
C PHE A 579 -12.51 -49.47 26.41
N THR A 580 -11.62 -50.17 27.11
CA THR A 580 -11.94 -51.42 27.79
C THR A 580 -13.06 -51.22 28.83
N ALA A 581 -13.04 -50.10 29.55
CA ALA A 581 -14.11 -49.77 30.50
C ALA A 581 -15.46 -49.51 29.79
N LEU A 582 -15.45 -48.83 28.63
CA LEU A 582 -16.64 -48.63 27.80
C LEU A 582 -17.18 -49.95 27.27
N GLU A 583 -16.33 -50.80 26.69
CA GLU A 583 -16.69 -52.11 26.14
C GLU A 583 -17.35 -53.02 27.19
N ASN A 584 -16.74 -53.09 28.37
CA ASN A 584 -17.33 -53.83 29.50
C ASN A 584 -18.70 -53.27 29.92
N ALA A 585 -18.85 -51.94 29.92
CA ALA A 585 -20.09 -51.27 30.28
C ALA A 585 -21.19 -51.51 29.23
N VAL A 586 -20.87 -51.55 27.93
CA VAL A 586 -21.85 -51.84 26.87
C VAL A 586 -22.59 -53.15 27.13
N THR A 587 -21.89 -54.17 27.66
CA THR A 587 -22.46 -55.46 27.93
C THR A 587 -23.10 -55.52 29.30
N ALA A 588 -22.50 -54.95 30.35
CA ALA A 588 -22.91 -55.10 31.73
C ALA A 588 -23.89 -54.03 32.24
N ASP A 589 -23.77 -52.80 31.77
CA ASP A 589 -24.56 -51.64 32.21
C ASP A 589 -24.68 -50.61 31.08
N PRO A 590 -25.62 -50.74 30.14
CA PRO A 590 -25.81 -49.89 29.01
C PRO A 590 -26.03 -48.40 29.36
N GLU A 591 -26.66 -48.09 30.51
CA GLU A 591 -26.86 -46.69 30.93
C GLU A 591 -25.53 -46.04 31.33
N LYS A 592 -24.64 -46.76 32.00
CA LYS A 592 -23.29 -46.30 32.29
C LYS A 592 -22.45 -46.19 31.02
N ALA A 593 -22.63 -47.08 30.06
CA ALA A 593 -21.96 -46.98 28.75
C ALA A 593 -22.37 -45.73 27.99
N LYS A 594 -23.65 -45.30 28.05
CA LYS A 594 -24.08 -44.00 27.46
C LYS A 594 -23.39 -42.81 28.11
N ILE A 595 -23.20 -42.84 29.43
CA ILE A 595 -22.47 -41.81 30.15
C ILE A 595 -21.01 -41.73 29.65
N TYR A 596 -20.35 -42.88 29.53
CA TYR A 596 -18.98 -42.95 29.03
C TYR A 596 -18.87 -42.45 27.60
N ALA A 597 -19.76 -42.81 26.69
CA ALA A 597 -19.78 -42.37 25.32
C ALA A 597 -19.92 -40.84 25.22
N LYS A 598 -20.83 -40.24 25.99
CA LYS A 598 -21.01 -38.79 26.05
C LYS A 598 -19.76 -38.08 26.61
N LEU A 599 -19.19 -38.58 27.71
CA LEU A 599 -17.98 -37.98 28.29
C LEU A 599 -16.79 -38.03 27.35
N LEU A 600 -16.58 -39.16 26.65
CA LEU A 600 -15.50 -39.27 25.66
C LEU A 600 -15.71 -38.27 24.50
N TYR A 601 -16.95 -38.10 24.04
CA TYR A 601 -17.26 -37.13 22.99
C TYR A 601 -17.03 -35.70 23.47
N ASP A 602 -17.49 -35.33 24.65
CA ASP A 602 -17.30 -34.01 25.23
C ASP A 602 -15.80 -33.70 25.46
N GLN A 603 -15.02 -34.68 25.92
CA GLN A 603 -13.57 -34.54 26.03
C GLN A 603 -12.91 -34.33 24.67
N ALA A 604 -13.37 -35.05 23.65
CA ALA A 604 -12.85 -34.88 22.29
C ALA A 604 -13.16 -33.49 21.70
N LEU A 605 -14.34 -32.91 22.01
CA LEU A 605 -14.67 -31.52 21.68
C LEU A 605 -13.71 -30.53 22.35
N LEU A 606 -13.48 -30.71 23.67
CA LEU A 606 -12.54 -29.83 24.41
C LEU A 606 -11.11 -29.91 23.88
N ILE A 607 -10.64 -31.11 23.55
CA ILE A 607 -9.32 -31.33 22.96
C ILE A 607 -9.23 -30.63 21.58
N ALA A 608 -10.29 -30.70 20.78
CA ALA A 608 -10.35 -30.04 19.47
C ALA A 608 -10.57 -28.52 19.56
N GLY A 609 -10.70 -27.97 20.78
CA GLY A 609 -10.98 -26.54 20.98
C GLY A 609 -12.37 -26.11 20.51
N LEU A 610 -13.31 -27.04 20.45
CA LEU A 610 -14.71 -26.81 20.10
C LEU A 610 -15.55 -26.56 21.38
N PRO A 611 -16.58 -25.71 21.28
CA PRO A 611 -17.46 -25.48 22.43
C PRO A 611 -18.27 -26.74 22.79
N LEU A 612 -18.52 -26.94 24.07
CA LEU A 612 -19.48 -27.91 24.54
C LEU A 612 -20.90 -27.37 24.37
N ASP A 613 -21.82 -28.21 23.89
CA ASP A 613 -23.25 -27.84 23.80
C ASP A 613 -23.86 -27.66 25.18
N ASP A 614 -23.48 -28.51 26.15
CA ASP A 614 -23.96 -28.48 27.56
C ASP A 614 -22.79 -28.64 28.56
N PRO A 615 -22.07 -27.53 28.87
CA PRO A 615 -20.98 -27.56 29.86
C PRO A 615 -21.42 -28.00 31.28
N SER A 616 -22.65 -27.67 31.66
CA SER A 616 -23.20 -28.05 32.98
C SER A 616 -23.45 -29.53 33.05
N GLY A 617 -24.08 -30.13 32.03
CA GLY A 617 -24.30 -31.56 31.93
C GLY A 617 -23.00 -32.36 31.93
N TYR A 618 -21.96 -31.87 31.21
CA TYR A 618 -20.63 -32.48 31.27
C TYR A 618 -20.08 -32.51 32.70
N THR A 619 -20.19 -31.39 33.43
CA THR A 619 -19.73 -31.31 34.82
C THR A 619 -20.48 -32.30 35.73
N ASP A 620 -21.80 -32.38 35.56
CA ASP A 620 -22.65 -33.33 36.34
C ASP A 620 -22.28 -34.80 36.07
N LEU A 621 -22.00 -35.14 34.79
CA LEU A 621 -21.54 -36.48 34.41
C LEU A 621 -20.18 -36.80 35.04
N VAL A 622 -19.21 -35.91 35.00
CA VAL A 622 -17.88 -36.07 35.61
C VAL A 622 -18.01 -36.24 37.12
N CYS A 623 -18.77 -35.37 37.80
CA CYS A 623 -18.99 -35.46 39.24
C CYS A 623 -19.78 -36.74 39.64
N GLY A 624 -20.66 -37.21 38.77
CA GLY A 624 -21.39 -38.44 38.97
C GLY A 624 -20.50 -39.70 39.05
N LEU A 625 -19.39 -39.71 38.33
CA LEU A 625 -18.38 -40.78 38.36
C LEU A 625 -17.48 -40.75 39.61
N MET A 626 -17.48 -39.66 40.38
CA MET A 626 -16.70 -39.52 41.61
C MET A 626 -17.43 -40.05 42.83
N LYS A 627 -18.67 -40.51 42.63
CA LYS A 627 -19.49 -41.19 43.68
C LYS A 627 -19.30 -42.70 43.60
#